data_2e857ba94c0bd154237a0ad73d12600c
#
_entry.id   2e857ba94c0bd154237a0ad73d12600c
#
_cell.length_a   1.000
_cell.length_b   1.000
_cell.length_c   1.000
_cell.angle_alpha   90.00
_cell.angle_beta   90.00
_cell.angle_gamma   90.00
#
_symmetry.space_group_name_H-M   'P 1'
#
loop_
_entity.id
_entity.type
_entity.pdbx_description
1 polymer ?
#
loop_
_entity_poly.entity_id
_entity_poly.type
_entity_poly.pdbx_seq_one_letter_code
_entity_poly.pdbx_strand_id
1 'polypeptide(L)'
;MGSTRKGMLNVLIAAVLWGSSGVCAQYIMEKSHISSPYLTMVRLLFTGVILLTLSFVHGDKIFSVIKNRKDALSLLFFSLVGALTVQLTFLLTIEKSNAATATVLQFLSPTIIVAWFALARKTRPGIFVLSAIFTSLVGTFLLVTHGDPTSLSISPAALFFGIASAFAAAFYTTYPSTLIARYGTLPIVGWSMLIAGLMLTPFYAGRGTTFVIDGGLLLAFFYLVVIGTALTFSLYLKGAQMIGGPKASILSCAEPLSSALLSVVLLGVAFTLPDWLGTLLIVSSVVLISMDSRRRVKASV
;
A
#
# COMPACT_ATOMS: atom_id res chain seq x y z
N MET A 1 -24.25 6.29 17.69
CA MET A 1 -23.03 5.61 18.21
C MET A 1 -22.69 4.30 17.46
N GLY A 2 -23.64 3.48 17.03
CA GLY A 2 -23.37 2.20 16.33
C GLY A 2 -22.63 2.32 14.98
N SER A 3 -22.95 3.32 14.16
CA SER A 3 -22.38 3.51 12.83
C SER A 3 -20.89 3.86 12.87
N THR A 4 -20.48 4.81 13.72
CA THR A 4 -19.07 5.21 13.87
C THR A 4 -18.21 4.03 14.37
N ARG A 5 -18.70 3.23 15.32
CA ARG A 5 -17.98 2.06 15.83
C ARG A 5 -17.79 1.00 14.73
N LYS A 6 -18.83 0.74 13.92
CA LYS A 6 -18.73 -0.14 12.75
C LYS A 6 -17.69 0.36 11.75
N GLY A 7 -17.69 1.66 11.44
CA GLY A 7 -16.71 2.24 10.54
C GLY A 7 -15.27 2.09 11.03
N MET A 8 -15.03 2.34 12.32
CA MET A 8 -13.70 2.14 12.92
C MET A 8 -13.25 0.68 12.85
N LEU A 9 -14.14 -0.26 13.16
CA LEU A 9 -13.86 -1.69 13.10
C LEU A 9 -13.52 -2.14 11.67
N ASN A 10 -14.29 -1.69 10.68
CA ASN A 10 -14.03 -2.01 9.27
C ASN A 10 -12.64 -1.55 8.83
N VAL A 11 -12.21 -0.33 9.20
CA VAL A 11 -10.88 0.18 8.83
C VAL A 11 -9.77 -0.58 9.56
N LEU A 12 -9.95 -0.89 10.85
CA LEU A 12 -8.96 -1.66 11.60
C LEU A 12 -8.79 -3.07 11.04
N ILE A 13 -9.90 -3.77 10.74
CA ILE A 13 -9.83 -5.09 10.10
C ILE A 13 -9.13 -4.99 8.75
N ALA A 14 -9.47 -4.00 7.93
CA ALA A 14 -8.83 -3.79 6.64
C ALA A 14 -7.31 -3.55 6.78
N ALA A 15 -6.88 -2.74 7.74
CA ALA A 15 -5.47 -2.48 7.98
C ALA A 15 -4.70 -3.76 8.39
N VAL A 16 -5.27 -4.56 9.29
CA VAL A 16 -4.67 -5.85 9.68
C VAL A 16 -4.63 -6.83 8.50
N LEU A 17 -5.67 -6.87 7.67
CA LEU A 17 -5.71 -7.72 6.48
C LEU A 17 -4.68 -7.27 5.42
N TRP A 18 -4.43 -5.96 5.26
CA TRP A 18 -3.34 -5.48 4.39
C TRP A 18 -1.97 -5.88 4.92
N GLY A 19 -1.70 -5.68 6.22
CA GLY A 19 -0.45 -6.11 6.84
C GLY A 19 -0.20 -7.61 6.70
N SER A 20 -1.20 -8.44 6.96
CA SER A 20 -1.11 -9.89 6.79
C SER A 20 -0.98 -10.32 5.31
N SER A 21 -1.52 -9.54 4.36
CA SER A 21 -1.37 -9.80 2.93
C SER A 21 0.10 -9.67 2.47
N GLY A 22 0.87 -8.74 3.04
CA GLY A 22 2.31 -8.63 2.82
C GLY A 22 3.07 -9.85 3.32
N VAL A 23 2.75 -10.31 4.54
CA VAL A 23 3.31 -11.54 5.14
C VAL A 23 2.96 -12.78 4.32
N CYS A 24 1.72 -12.87 3.84
CA CYS A 24 1.29 -13.94 2.95
C CYS A 24 2.06 -13.93 1.61
N ALA A 25 2.31 -12.75 1.03
CA ALA A 25 3.12 -12.62 -0.18
C ALA A 25 4.57 -13.07 0.05
N GLN A 26 5.17 -12.74 1.18
CA GLN A 26 6.50 -13.25 1.58
C GLN A 26 6.49 -14.77 1.68
N TYR A 27 5.54 -15.36 2.40
CA TYR A 27 5.39 -16.80 2.52
C TYR A 27 5.27 -17.50 1.16
N ILE A 28 4.45 -16.94 0.25
CA ILE A 28 4.30 -17.50 -1.11
C ILE A 28 5.65 -17.51 -1.83
N MET A 29 6.38 -16.37 -1.84
CA MET A 29 7.67 -16.26 -2.53
C MET A 29 8.73 -17.20 -1.93
N GLU A 30 8.82 -17.31 -0.62
CA GLU A 30 9.76 -18.19 0.07
C GLU A 30 9.46 -19.66 -0.19
N LYS A 31 8.19 -20.06 -0.12
CA LYS A 31 7.79 -21.47 -0.28
C LYS A 31 7.83 -21.94 -1.73
N SER A 32 7.44 -21.12 -2.68
CA SER A 32 7.31 -21.49 -4.09
C SER A 32 8.50 -21.05 -4.94
N HIS A 33 9.42 -20.25 -4.40
CA HIS A 33 10.57 -19.66 -5.10
C HIS A 33 10.18 -18.85 -6.35
N ILE A 34 8.93 -18.37 -6.41
CA ILE A 34 8.49 -17.48 -7.50
C ILE A 34 9.05 -16.09 -7.31
N SER A 35 9.37 -15.43 -8.43
CA SER A 35 9.89 -14.06 -8.41
C SER A 35 8.81 -13.04 -8.08
N SER A 36 9.21 -11.91 -7.48
CA SER A 36 8.29 -10.79 -7.18
C SER A 36 7.54 -10.29 -8.42
N PRO A 37 8.15 -10.17 -9.63
CA PRO A 37 7.41 -9.73 -10.80
C PRO A 37 6.31 -10.73 -11.22
N TYR A 38 6.57 -12.03 -11.09
CA TYR A 38 5.56 -13.06 -11.40
C TYR A 38 4.39 -12.98 -10.41
N LEU A 39 4.68 -12.89 -9.11
CA LEU A 39 3.64 -12.73 -8.09
C LEU A 39 2.87 -11.41 -8.28
N THR A 40 3.57 -10.33 -8.65
CA THR A 40 2.94 -9.04 -8.99
C THR A 40 1.96 -9.21 -10.14
N MET A 41 2.37 -9.86 -11.24
CA MET A 41 1.51 -10.13 -12.40
C MET A 41 0.24 -10.86 -11.99
N VAL A 42 0.39 -12.01 -11.31
CA VAL A 42 -0.74 -12.82 -10.87
C VAL A 42 -1.69 -12.03 -9.97
N ARG A 43 -1.13 -11.37 -8.94
CA ARG A 43 -1.91 -10.54 -8.01
C ARG A 43 -2.70 -9.46 -8.73
N LEU A 44 -2.05 -8.70 -9.62
CA LEU A 44 -2.69 -7.60 -10.35
C LEU A 44 -3.79 -8.07 -11.30
N LEU A 45 -3.56 -9.15 -12.06
CA LEU A 45 -4.55 -9.72 -12.99
C LEU A 45 -5.82 -10.14 -12.24
N PHE A 46 -5.67 -11.01 -11.24
CA PHE A 46 -6.83 -11.54 -10.52
C PHE A 46 -7.54 -10.45 -9.72
N THR A 47 -6.79 -9.56 -9.05
CA THR A 47 -7.39 -8.43 -8.33
C THR A 47 -8.14 -7.50 -9.26
N GLY A 48 -7.55 -7.17 -10.42
CA GLY A 48 -8.20 -6.32 -11.43
C GLY A 48 -9.54 -6.90 -11.89
N VAL A 49 -9.57 -8.20 -12.21
CA VAL A 49 -10.80 -8.91 -12.61
C VAL A 49 -11.83 -8.88 -11.46
N ILE A 50 -11.44 -9.21 -10.24
CA ILE A 50 -12.36 -9.23 -9.09
C ILE A 50 -12.95 -7.84 -8.84
N LEU A 51 -12.14 -6.77 -8.83
CA LEU A 51 -12.62 -5.42 -8.58
C LEU A 51 -13.53 -4.92 -9.69
N LEU A 52 -13.23 -5.23 -10.95
CA LEU A 52 -14.11 -4.88 -12.07
C LEU A 52 -15.43 -5.66 -12.03
N THR A 53 -15.39 -6.94 -11.66
CA THR A 53 -16.60 -7.75 -11.47
C THR A 53 -17.47 -7.19 -10.35
N LEU A 54 -16.86 -6.87 -9.20
CA LEU A 54 -17.57 -6.23 -8.09
C LEU A 54 -18.16 -4.88 -8.49
N SER A 55 -17.43 -4.07 -9.22
CA SER A 55 -17.88 -2.77 -9.73
C SER A 55 -19.07 -2.94 -10.68
N PHE A 56 -18.99 -3.91 -11.60
CA PHE A 56 -20.07 -4.22 -12.53
C PHE A 56 -21.35 -4.68 -11.80
N VAL A 57 -21.22 -5.57 -10.82
CA VAL A 57 -22.35 -6.04 -10.00
C VAL A 57 -22.97 -4.89 -9.18
N HIS A 58 -22.19 -3.89 -8.77
CA HIS A 58 -22.72 -2.68 -8.12
C HIS A 58 -23.39 -1.70 -9.07
N GLY A 59 -23.39 -1.98 -10.38
CA GLY A 59 -24.05 -1.15 -11.40
C GLY A 59 -23.19 0.00 -11.93
N ASP A 60 -21.89 0.01 -11.64
CA ASP A 60 -20.98 1.01 -12.16
C ASP A 60 -20.78 0.86 -13.67
N LYS A 61 -20.66 1.99 -14.37
CA LYS A 61 -20.38 2.00 -15.83
C LYS A 61 -18.88 1.82 -16.08
N ILE A 62 -18.36 0.61 -15.84
CA ILE A 62 -16.91 0.29 -15.85
C ILE A 62 -16.19 0.67 -17.17
N PHE A 63 -16.87 0.67 -18.31
CA PHE A 63 -16.29 1.04 -19.61
C PHE A 63 -16.34 2.54 -19.92
N SER A 64 -16.95 3.37 -19.06
CA SER A 64 -17.11 4.80 -19.33
C SER A 64 -15.79 5.55 -19.41
N VAL A 65 -14.79 5.16 -18.62
CA VAL A 65 -13.46 5.76 -18.61
C VAL A 65 -12.70 5.56 -19.93
N ILE A 66 -12.94 4.43 -20.62
CA ILE A 66 -12.25 4.08 -21.88
C ILE A 66 -12.86 4.87 -23.07
N LYS A 67 -14.11 5.31 -22.95
CA LYS A 67 -14.77 6.08 -24.01
C LYS A 67 -14.18 7.48 -24.22
N ASN A 68 -13.59 8.06 -23.17
CA ASN A 68 -12.89 9.35 -23.27
C ASN A 68 -11.39 9.11 -23.46
N ARG A 69 -10.84 9.47 -24.62
CA ARG A 69 -9.42 9.24 -24.95
C ARG A 69 -8.45 9.86 -23.94
N LYS A 70 -8.74 11.05 -23.42
CA LYS A 70 -7.87 11.72 -22.43
C LYS A 70 -7.88 10.96 -21.12
N ASP A 71 -9.05 10.54 -20.65
CA ASP A 71 -9.20 9.80 -19.40
C ASP A 71 -8.64 8.37 -19.53
N ALA A 72 -8.77 7.73 -20.70
CA ALA A 72 -8.14 6.43 -20.99
C ALA A 72 -6.61 6.51 -20.98
N LEU A 73 -6.00 7.54 -21.57
CA LEU A 73 -4.56 7.76 -21.52
C LEU A 73 -4.08 8.05 -20.10
N SER A 74 -4.82 8.86 -19.34
CA SER A 74 -4.54 9.11 -17.92
C SER A 74 -4.65 7.85 -17.08
N LEU A 75 -5.63 6.99 -17.35
CA LEU A 75 -5.76 5.68 -16.71
C LEU A 75 -4.56 4.77 -17.06
N LEU A 76 -4.16 4.71 -18.34
CA LEU A 76 -3.00 3.93 -18.76
C LEU A 76 -1.73 4.39 -18.05
N PHE A 77 -1.49 5.70 -17.99
CA PHE A 77 -0.35 6.27 -17.27
C PHE A 77 -0.39 5.94 -15.77
N PHE A 78 -1.57 6.07 -15.14
CA PHE A 78 -1.78 5.67 -13.76
C PHE A 78 -1.54 4.17 -13.54
N SER A 79 -1.94 3.33 -14.48
CA SER A 79 -1.72 1.88 -14.40
C SER A 79 -0.24 1.52 -14.38
N LEU A 80 0.57 2.19 -15.22
CA LEU A 80 1.99 1.90 -15.35
C LEU A 80 2.82 2.54 -14.21
N VAL A 81 2.68 3.86 -14.05
CA VAL A 81 3.50 4.62 -13.10
C VAL A 81 2.98 4.49 -11.66
N GLY A 82 1.68 4.29 -11.48
CA GLY A 82 1.04 4.11 -10.17
C GLY A 82 0.92 2.64 -9.79
N ALA A 83 -0.07 1.94 -10.34
CA ALA A 83 -0.46 0.61 -9.90
C ALA A 83 0.66 -0.44 -10.06
N LEU A 84 1.29 -0.50 -11.23
CA LEU A 84 2.40 -1.44 -11.47
C LEU A 84 3.59 -1.13 -10.57
N THR A 85 4.05 0.14 -10.57
CA THR A 85 5.26 0.51 -9.84
C THR A 85 5.10 0.29 -8.35
N VAL A 86 3.98 0.69 -7.74
CA VAL A 86 3.77 0.51 -6.29
C VAL A 86 3.76 -0.96 -5.89
N GLN A 87 3.08 -1.82 -6.66
CA GLN A 87 2.99 -3.24 -6.33
C GLN A 87 4.30 -3.98 -6.57
N LEU A 88 4.97 -3.69 -7.69
CA LEU A 88 6.22 -4.34 -8.03
C LEU A 88 7.34 -3.95 -7.07
N THR A 89 7.51 -2.66 -6.78
CA THR A 89 8.56 -2.20 -5.86
C THR A 89 8.31 -2.66 -4.43
N PHE A 90 7.05 -2.75 -4.00
CA PHE A 90 6.70 -3.32 -2.70
C PHE A 90 7.12 -4.80 -2.60
N LEU A 91 6.75 -5.63 -3.58
CA LEU A 91 7.12 -7.05 -3.57
C LEU A 91 8.62 -7.27 -3.76
N LEU A 92 9.31 -6.42 -4.55
CA LEU A 92 10.77 -6.44 -4.64
C LEU A 92 11.42 -6.08 -3.29
N THR A 93 10.84 -5.17 -2.53
CA THR A 93 11.32 -4.87 -1.17
C THR A 93 11.16 -6.07 -0.25
N ILE A 94 10.02 -6.76 -0.31
CA ILE A 94 9.80 -8.01 0.45
C ILE A 94 10.85 -9.05 0.07
N GLU A 95 11.07 -9.28 -1.22
CA GLU A 95 12.04 -10.27 -1.74
C GLU A 95 13.48 -9.98 -1.27
N LYS A 96 13.86 -8.70 -1.16
CA LYS A 96 15.22 -8.28 -0.77
C LYS A 96 15.37 -8.03 0.74
N SER A 97 14.26 -8.10 1.50
CA SER A 97 14.23 -7.90 2.95
C SER A 97 13.12 -8.77 3.58
N ASN A 98 11.98 -8.17 3.95
CA ASN A 98 10.81 -8.85 4.50
C ASN A 98 9.56 -7.97 4.41
N ALA A 99 8.39 -8.56 4.70
CA ALA A 99 7.10 -7.85 4.62
C ALA A 99 6.98 -6.70 5.63
N ALA A 100 7.54 -6.85 6.84
CA ALA A 100 7.52 -5.81 7.85
C ALA A 100 8.27 -4.57 7.37
N THR A 101 9.52 -4.73 6.95
CA THR A 101 10.37 -3.63 6.43
C THR A 101 9.74 -2.97 5.21
N ALA A 102 9.23 -3.76 4.26
CA ALA A 102 8.57 -3.22 3.07
C ALA A 102 7.36 -2.35 3.41
N THR A 103 6.51 -2.82 4.33
CA THR A 103 5.32 -2.08 4.76
C THR A 103 5.68 -0.80 5.49
N VAL A 104 6.65 -0.86 6.42
CA VAL A 104 7.11 0.32 7.18
C VAL A 104 7.70 1.37 6.25
N LEU A 105 8.59 0.99 5.30
CA LEU A 105 9.16 1.93 4.33
C LEU A 105 8.08 2.55 3.43
N GLN A 106 7.12 1.77 2.96
CA GLN A 106 6.01 2.30 2.15
C GLN A 106 5.15 3.32 2.93
N PHE A 107 5.05 3.18 4.26
CA PHE A 107 4.35 4.13 5.13
C PHE A 107 5.01 5.51 5.24
N LEU A 108 6.15 5.75 4.59
CA LEU A 108 6.67 7.10 4.33
C LEU A 108 5.82 7.89 3.33
N SER A 109 4.97 7.23 2.55
CA SER A 109 4.17 7.87 1.49
C SER A 109 3.31 9.05 1.96
N PRO A 110 2.61 9.05 3.12
CA PRO A 110 1.89 10.22 3.60
C PRO A 110 2.81 11.42 3.87
N THR A 111 4.00 11.17 4.40
CA THR A 111 5.01 12.22 4.65
C THR A 111 5.51 12.82 3.33
N ILE A 112 5.76 11.96 2.32
CA ILE A 112 6.15 12.40 0.98
C ILE A 112 5.05 13.25 0.34
N ILE A 113 3.78 12.85 0.45
CA ILE A 113 2.64 13.62 -0.08
C ILE A 113 2.61 15.02 0.52
N VAL A 114 2.69 15.12 1.85
CA VAL A 114 2.58 16.42 2.53
C VAL A 114 3.78 17.31 2.23
N ALA A 115 5.00 16.75 2.20
CA ALA A 115 6.22 17.45 1.82
C ALA A 115 6.12 17.99 0.38
N TRP A 116 5.67 17.15 -0.56
CA TRP A 116 5.46 17.53 -1.95
C TRP A 116 4.47 18.69 -2.08
N PHE A 117 3.29 18.62 -1.43
CA PHE A 117 2.31 19.70 -1.51
C PHE A 117 2.81 20.99 -0.86
N ALA A 118 3.58 20.92 0.22
CA ALA A 118 4.18 22.10 0.84
C ALA A 118 5.16 22.78 -0.12
N LEU A 119 6.03 22.02 -0.78
CA LEU A 119 6.98 22.52 -1.77
C LEU A 119 6.27 23.06 -3.03
N ALA A 120 5.34 22.32 -3.61
CA ALA A 120 4.64 22.69 -4.84
C ALA A 120 3.78 23.95 -4.68
N ARG A 121 3.14 24.12 -3.53
CA ARG A 121 2.33 25.31 -3.23
C ARG A 121 3.12 26.46 -2.62
N LYS A 122 4.44 26.30 -2.41
CA LYS A 122 5.33 27.26 -1.72
C LYS A 122 4.77 27.73 -0.36
N THR A 123 4.05 26.84 0.33
CA THR A 123 3.50 27.11 1.66
C THR A 123 4.49 26.67 2.73
N ARG A 124 4.62 27.46 3.79
CA ARG A 124 5.43 27.06 4.94
C ARG A 124 4.73 25.89 5.66
N PRO A 125 5.39 24.73 5.80
CA PRO A 125 4.81 23.62 6.54
C PRO A 125 4.63 23.98 8.01
N GLY A 126 3.49 23.62 8.58
CA GLY A 126 3.23 23.81 10.01
C GLY A 126 4.10 22.90 10.88
N ILE A 127 4.18 23.19 12.18
CA ILE A 127 5.01 22.44 13.12
C ILE A 127 4.72 20.92 13.10
N PHE A 128 3.46 20.51 12.98
CA PHE A 128 3.08 19.10 12.90
C PHE A 128 3.64 18.41 11.66
N VAL A 129 3.67 19.10 10.52
CA VAL A 129 4.24 18.60 9.27
C VAL A 129 5.76 18.48 9.39
N LEU A 130 6.44 19.48 9.96
CA LEU A 130 7.88 19.42 10.22
C LEU A 130 8.23 18.29 11.19
N SER A 131 7.48 18.14 12.27
CA SER A 131 7.65 17.03 13.22
C SER A 131 7.42 15.67 12.55
N ALA A 132 6.42 15.55 11.67
CA ALA A 132 6.15 14.31 10.94
C ALA A 132 7.30 13.95 9.98
N ILE A 133 7.85 14.92 9.26
CA ILE A 133 9.02 14.72 8.40
C ILE A 133 10.21 14.26 9.25
N PHE A 134 10.48 14.94 10.35
CA PHE A 134 11.60 14.60 11.23
C PHE A 134 11.44 13.18 11.82
N THR A 135 10.29 12.86 12.41
CA THR A 135 10.04 11.53 13.01
C THR A 135 10.10 10.41 11.96
N SER A 136 9.62 10.65 10.72
CA SER A 136 9.72 9.65 9.66
C SER A 136 11.16 9.43 9.20
N LEU A 137 11.98 10.48 9.11
CA LEU A 137 13.41 10.35 8.76
C LEU A 137 14.19 9.61 9.84
N VAL A 138 13.99 9.95 11.12
CA VAL A 138 14.64 9.26 12.26
C VAL A 138 14.16 7.81 12.32
N GLY A 139 12.87 7.56 12.13
CA GLY A 139 12.33 6.21 12.11
C GLY A 139 12.90 5.35 10.99
N THR A 140 13.05 5.93 9.79
CA THR A 140 13.68 5.24 8.64
C THR A 140 15.16 4.95 8.95
N PHE A 141 15.87 5.90 9.52
CA PHE A 141 17.27 5.73 9.91
C PHE A 141 17.43 4.54 10.87
N LEU A 142 16.64 4.49 11.94
CA LEU A 142 16.67 3.38 12.90
C LEU A 142 16.37 2.03 12.25
N LEU A 143 15.36 1.97 11.39
CA LEU A 143 14.98 0.73 10.69
C LEU A 143 16.08 0.23 9.74
N VAL A 144 16.76 1.16 9.05
CA VAL A 144 17.74 0.83 8.00
C VAL A 144 19.13 0.56 8.54
N THR A 145 19.49 1.11 9.70
CA THR A 145 20.85 1.04 10.25
C THR A 145 20.92 0.35 11.60
N HIS A 146 19.78 0.02 12.24
CA HIS A 146 19.69 -0.39 13.63
C HIS A 146 20.40 0.57 14.61
N GLY A 147 20.51 1.85 14.20
CA GLY A 147 21.18 2.90 15.00
C GLY A 147 22.69 3.03 14.75
N ASP A 148 23.29 2.20 13.92
CA ASP A 148 24.70 2.31 13.53
C ASP A 148 24.81 3.02 12.16
N PRO A 149 25.28 4.30 12.11
CA PRO A 149 25.36 5.05 10.87
C PRO A 149 26.41 4.53 9.88
N THR A 150 27.26 3.59 10.30
CA THR A 150 28.33 3.03 9.45
C THR A 150 27.91 1.75 8.72
N SER A 151 26.76 1.18 9.07
CA SER A 151 26.25 -0.07 8.48
C SER A 151 24.79 0.03 8.06
N LEU A 152 24.43 -0.75 7.05
CA LEU A 152 23.04 -0.97 6.67
C LEU A 152 22.58 -2.33 7.17
N SER A 153 21.47 -2.38 7.90
CA SER A 153 20.85 -3.62 8.37
C SER A 153 20.02 -4.31 7.29
N ILE A 154 19.70 -3.59 6.21
CA ILE A 154 18.99 -4.10 5.03
C ILE A 154 19.86 -3.92 3.80
N SER A 155 19.61 -4.73 2.76
CA SER A 155 20.34 -4.59 1.50
C SER A 155 20.08 -3.22 0.84
N PRO A 156 21.08 -2.62 0.16
CA PRO A 156 20.87 -1.38 -0.60
C PRO A 156 19.71 -1.48 -1.61
N ALA A 157 19.51 -2.66 -2.19
CA ALA A 157 18.40 -2.92 -3.10
C ALA A 157 17.05 -2.86 -2.37
N ALA A 158 16.94 -3.42 -1.15
CA ALA A 158 15.71 -3.33 -0.36
C ALA A 158 15.39 -1.88 0.02
N LEU A 159 16.41 -1.10 0.40
CA LEU A 159 16.23 0.33 0.68
C LEU A 159 15.76 1.09 -0.55
N PHE A 160 16.42 0.88 -1.71
CA PHE A 160 16.03 1.52 -2.97
C PHE A 160 14.58 1.22 -3.35
N PHE A 161 14.21 -0.06 -3.39
CA PHE A 161 12.83 -0.45 -3.74
C PHE A 161 11.81 0.00 -2.70
N GLY A 162 12.15 -0.01 -1.40
CA GLY A 162 11.28 0.46 -0.34
C GLY A 162 10.97 1.96 -0.45
N ILE A 163 11.99 2.78 -0.69
CA ILE A 163 11.81 4.22 -0.93
C ILE A 163 11.06 4.47 -2.24
N ALA A 164 11.40 3.75 -3.32
CA ALA A 164 10.66 3.82 -4.58
C ALA A 164 9.19 3.46 -4.40
N SER A 165 8.89 2.43 -3.59
CA SER A 165 7.53 2.04 -3.22
C SER A 165 6.77 3.15 -2.50
N ALA A 166 7.41 3.88 -1.57
CA ALA A 166 6.81 5.00 -0.88
C ALA A 166 6.45 6.16 -1.85
N PHE A 167 7.34 6.50 -2.77
CA PHE A 167 7.05 7.50 -3.82
C PHE A 167 5.94 7.04 -4.76
N ALA A 168 5.99 5.77 -5.19
CA ALA A 168 4.94 5.19 -6.03
C ALA A 168 3.58 5.16 -5.31
N ALA A 169 3.54 4.86 -4.01
CA ALA A 169 2.33 4.90 -3.20
C ALA A 169 1.79 6.33 -3.04
N ALA A 170 2.66 7.32 -2.89
CA ALA A 170 2.28 8.73 -2.88
C ALA A 170 1.65 9.15 -4.21
N PHE A 171 2.24 8.75 -5.34
CA PHE A 171 1.68 8.98 -6.67
C PHE A 171 0.35 8.23 -6.86
N TYR A 172 0.31 6.95 -6.52
CA TYR A 172 -0.88 6.11 -6.61
C TYR A 172 -2.08 6.68 -5.84
N THR A 173 -1.81 7.31 -4.69
CA THR A 173 -2.84 7.91 -3.84
C THR A 173 -3.35 9.25 -4.37
N THR A 174 -2.49 10.05 -5.00
CA THR A 174 -2.80 11.43 -5.35
C THR A 174 -3.23 11.63 -6.79
N TYR A 175 -2.57 10.95 -7.73
CA TYR A 175 -2.78 11.14 -9.17
C TYR A 175 -4.21 10.81 -9.64
N PRO A 176 -4.83 9.67 -9.27
CA PRO A 176 -6.11 9.26 -9.84
C PRO A 176 -7.32 10.01 -9.26
N SER A 177 -7.14 10.99 -8.40
CA SER A 177 -8.22 11.68 -7.69
C SER A 177 -9.31 12.21 -8.62
N THR A 178 -8.95 12.80 -9.76
CA THR A 178 -9.89 13.31 -10.77
C THR A 178 -10.66 12.19 -11.48
N LEU A 179 -9.95 11.10 -11.83
CA LEU A 179 -10.58 9.92 -12.45
C LEU A 179 -11.54 9.25 -11.47
N ILE A 180 -11.11 9.07 -10.21
CA ILE A 180 -11.93 8.48 -9.15
C ILE A 180 -13.18 9.32 -8.86
N ALA A 181 -13.07 10.65 -8.86
CA ALA A 181 -14.23 11.54 -8.69
C ALA A 181 -15.26 11.42 -9.81
N ARG A 182 -14.83 11.09 -11.04
CA ARG A 182 -15.72 10.96 -12.21
C ARG A 182 -16.30 9.56 -12.37
N TYR A 183 -15.51 8.53 -12.13
CA TYR A 183 -15.83 7.16 -12.52
C TYR A 183 -15.98 6.19 -11.34
N GLY A 184 -15.67 6.65 -10.12
CA GLY A 184 -15.64 5.81 -8.92
C GLY A 184 -14.30 5.11 -8.68
N THR A 185 -14.10 4.67 -7.44
CA THR A 185 -12.84 4.03 -7.03
C THR A 185 -12.67 2.65 -7.62
N LEU A 186 -13.70 1.80 -7.54
CA LEU A 186 -13.62 0.40 -7.99
C LEU A 186 -13.29 0.26 -9.47
N PRO A 187 -13.97 0.99 -10.42
CA PRO A 187 -13.61 0.93 -11.84
C PRO A 187 -12.17 1.36 -12.11
N ILE A 188 -11.73 2.48 -11.52
CA ILE A 188 -10.40 3.03 -11.79
C ILE A 188 -9.29 2.14 -11.24
N VAL A 189 -9.42 1.67 -9.99
CA VAL A 189 -8.45 0.75 -9.38
C VAL A 189 -8.48 -0.60 -10.08
N GLY A 190 -9.66 -1.14 -10.38
CA GLY A 190 -9.81 -2.42 -11.09
C GLY A 190 -9.15 -2.41 -12.48
N TRP A 191 -9.43 -1.39 -13.30
CA TRP A 191 -8.79 -1.23 -14.60
C TRP A 191 -7.28 -1.00 -14.48
N SER A 192 -6.84 -0.17 -13.53
CA SER A 192 -5.41 0.09 -13.36
C SER A 192 -4.62 -1.18 -12.99
N MET A 193 -5.18 -2.02 -12.14
CA MET A 193 -4.55 -3.30 -11.76
C MET A 193 -4.58 -4.30 -12.94
N LEU A 194 -5.70 -4.41 -13.64
CA LEU A 194 -5.81 -5.31 -14.79
C LEU A 194 -4.83 -4.93 -15.90
N ILE A 195 -4.77 -3.65 -16.28
CA ILE A 195 -3.83 -3.14 -17.30
C ILE A 195 -2.38 -3.39 -16.86
N ALA A 196 -2.03 -3.07 -15.61
CA ALA A 196 -0.69 -3.29 -15.07
C ALA A 196 -0.30 -4.78 -15.08
N GLY A 197 -1.23 -5.67 -14.73
CA GLY A 197 -1.01 -7.12 -14.80
C GLY A 197 -0.82 -7.63 -16.24
N LEU A 198 -1.66 -7.15 -17.18
CA LEU A 198 -1.53 -7.49 -18.59
C LEU A 198 -0.20 -7.02 -19.19
N MET A 199 0.34 -5.88 -18.76
CA MET A 199 1.66 -5.38 -19.20
C MET A 199 2.81 -6.28 -18.75
N LEU A 200 2.70 -6.97 -17.62
CA LEU A 200 3.70 -7.93 -17.16
C LEU A 200 3.60 -9.29 -17.85
N THR A 201 2.41 -9.65 -18.37
CA THR A 201 2.13 -10.98 -18.93
C THR A 201 3.11 -11.40 -20.04
N PRO A 202 3.48 -10.56 -21.03
CA PRO A 202 4.41 -10.95 -22.09
C PRO A 202 5.82 -11.32 -21.59
N PHE A 203 6.21 -10.79 -20.43
CA PHE A 203 7.54 -10.99 -19.86
C PHE A 203 7.61 -12.22 -18.94
N TYR A 204 6.50 -12.57 -18.28
CA TYR A 204 6.50 -13.57 -17.21
C TYR A 204 5.53 -14.73 -17.44
N ALA A 205 4.52 -14.60 -18.28
CA ALA A 205 3.67 -15.76 -18.63
C ALA A 205 4.48 -16.80 -19.40
N GLY A 206 4.44 -18.04 -18.94
CA GLY A 206 5.15 -19.16 -19.59
C GLY A 206 6.66 -19.25 -19.29
N ARG A 207 7.26 -18.31 -18.56
CA ARG A 207 8.61 -18.50 -18.01
C ARG A 207 8.49 -19.35 -16.75
N GLY A 208 8.45 -20.67 -16.99
CA GLY A 208 8.09 -21.68 -16.04
C GLY A 208 8.83 -21.61 -14.72
N THR A 209 8.14 -21.20 -13.72
CA THR A 209 8.39 -21.63 -12.37
C THR A 209 7.73 -23.00 -12.24
N THR A 210 8.52 -24.05 -12.26
CA THR A 210 8.08 -25.42 -11.91
C THR A 210 7.87 -25.47 -10.40
N PHE A 211 6.85 -24.78 -9.90
CA PHE A 211 6.45 -24.93 -8.50
C PHE A 211 5.25 -25.86 -8.42
N VAL A 212 5.31 -26.74 -7.45
CA VAL A 212 4.18 -27.63 -7.16
C VAL A 212 3.18 -26.81 -6.34
N ILE A 213 1.98 -26.62 -6.89
CA ILE A 213 0.89 -26.00 -6.14
C ILE A 213 0.34 -27.06 -5.19
N ASP A 214 0.68 -26.95 -3.92
CA ASP A 214 0.01 -27.66 -2.85
C ASP A 214 -1.23 -26.91 -2.35
N GLY A 215 -2.06 -27.57 -1.54
CA GLY A 215 -3.26 -26.94 -0.98
C GLY A 215 -2.97 -25.69 -0.13
N GLY A 216 -1.82 -25.62 0.53
CA GLY A 216 -1.40 -24.49 1.34
C GLY A 216 -1.07 -23.27 0.47
N LEU A 217 -0.34 -23.46 -0.63
CA LEU A 217 -0.06 -22.39 -1.59
C LEU A 217 -1.34 -21.88 -2.25
N LEU A 218 -2.26 -22.78 -2.64
CA LEU A 218 -3.53 -22.39 -3.23
C LEU A 218 -4.35 -21.50 -2.27
N LEU A 219 -4.41 -21.88 -0.99
CA LEU A 219 -5.06 -21.11 0.05
C LEU A 219 -4.36 -19.75 0.26
N ALA A 220 -3.03 -19.70 0.22
CA ALA A 220 -2.28 -18.46 0.34
C ALA A 220 -2.53 -17.51 -0.84
N PHE A 221 -2.56 -18.02 -2.08
CA PHE A 221 -2.95 -17.22 -3.25
C PHE A 221 -4.38 -16.72 -3.16
N PHE A 222 -5.32 -17.57 -2.77
CA PHE A 222 -6.70 -17.16 -2.54
C PHE A 222 -6.79 -16.07 -1.46
N TYR A 223 -6.09 -16.26 -0.34
CA TYR A 223 -6.03 -15.27 0.73
C TYR A 223 -5.48 -13.94 0.21
N LEU A 224 -4.33 -13.95 -0.46
CA LEU A 224 -3.66 -12.76 -0.97
C LEU A 224 -4.57 -11.94 -1.90
N VAL A 225 -5.26 -12.62 -2.83
CA VAL A 225 -6.05 -11.97 -3.87
C VAL A 225 -7.43 -11.57 -3.36
N VAL A 226 -8.15 -12.49 -2.73
CA VAL A 226 -9.56 -12.29 -2.33
C VAL A 226 -9.66 -11.56 -1.01
N ILE A 227 -9.02 -12.10 0.04
CA ILE A 227 -9.13 -11.55 1.39
C ILE A 227 -8.25 -10.30 1.52
N GLY A 228 -6.94 -10.43 1.24
CA GLY A 228 -5.95 -9.37 1.38
C GLY A 228 -6.12 -8.21 0.39
N THR A 229 -7.01 -8.34 -0.60
CA THR A 229 -7.23 -7.27 -1.57
C THR A 229 -8.71 -6.92 -1.71
N ALA A 230 -9.54 -7.76 -2.29
CA ALA A 230 -10.94 -7.40 -2.61
C ALA A 230 -11.79 -7.11 -1.36
N LEU A 231 -11.76 -8.00 -0.36
CA LEU A 231 -12.45 -7.81 0.91
C LEU A 231 -11.90 -6.61 1.67
N THR A 232 -10.58 -6.50 1.74
CA THR A 232 -9.87 -5.43 2.45
C THR A 232 -10.22 -4.06 1.90
N PHE A 233 -10.17 -3.88 0.57
CA PHE A 233 -10.62 -2.63 -0.07
C PHE A 233 -12.07 -2.31 0.23
N SER A 234 -12.96 -3.30 0.18
CA SER A 234 -14.39 -3.10 0.47
C SER A 234 -14.63 -2.65 1.91
N LEU A 235 -13.95 -3.28 2.88
CA LEU A 235 -14.04 -2.90 4.29
C LEU A 235 -13.47 -1.51 4.55
N TYR A 236 -12.28 -1.22 3.98
CA TYR A 236 -11.64 0.08 4.13
C TYR A 236 -12.50 1.21 3.58
N LEU A 237 -13.01 1.08 2.35
CA LEU A 237 -13.84 2.11 1.72
C LEU A 237 -15.13 2.35 2.50
N LYS A 238 -15.84 1.29 2.88
CA LYS A 238 -17.06 1.40 3.72
C LYS A 238 -16.74 2.06 5.06
N GLY A 239 -15.66 1.65 5.71
CA GLY A 239 -15.24 2.22 6.98
C GLY A 239 -14.85 3.71 6.83
N ALA A 240 -14.05 4.06 5.84
CA ALA A 240 -13.61 5.43 5.57
C ALA A 240 -14.79 6.37 5.25
N GLN A 241 -15.79 5.92 4.52
CA GLN A 241 -17.03 6.67 4.28
C GLN A 241 -17.80 6.96 5.58
N MET A 242 -17.79 6.02 6.54
CA MET A 242 -18.52 6.17 7.80
C MET A 242 -17.82 7.08 8.82
N ILE A 243 -16.47 7.13 8.83
CA ILE A 243 -15.70 7.84 9.87
C ILE A 243 -14.88 9.03 9.35
N GLY A 244 -14.80 9.18 8.02
CA GLY A 244 -14.01 10.21 7.33
C GLY A 244 -12.53 9.84 7.18
N GLY A 245 -11.90 10.40 6.13
CA GLY A 245 -10.52 10.13 5.74
C GLY A 245 -9.47 10.29 6.84
N PRO A 246 -9.46 11.41 7.61
CA PRO A 246 -8.46 11.61 8.67
C PRO A 246 -8.49 10.56 9.78
N LYS A 247 -9.67 10.07 10.14
CA LYS A 247 -9.78 8.98 11.15
C LYS A 247 -9.37 7.63 10.55
N ALA A 248 -9.77 7.37 9.30
CA ALA A 248 -9.38 6.15 8.59
C ALA A 248 -7.86 6.07 8.43
N SER A 249 -7.19 7.15 8.05
CA SER A 249 -5.73 7.23 7.94
C SER A 249 -4.99 6.89 9.25
N ILE A 250 -5.49 7.39 10.40
CA ILE A 250 -4.89 7.04 11.70
C ILE A 250 -5.06 5.53 11.98
N LEU A 251 -6.25 5.00 11.73
CA LEU A 251 -6.52 3.57 12.00
C LEU A 251 -5.75 2.66 11.04
N SER A 252 -5.42 3.14 9.82
CA SER A 252 -4.57 2.38 8.87
C SER A 252 -3.15 2.17 9.39
N CYS A 253 -2.68 2.93 10.39
CA CYS A 253 -1.40 2.69 11.06
C CYS A 253 -1.34 1.31 11.76
N ALA A 254 -2.45 0.62 11.92
CA ALA A 254 -2.46 -0.78 12.34
C ALA A 254 -1.83 -1.73 11.30
N GLU A 255 -1.73 -1.32 10.01
CA GLU A 255 -1.14 -2.13 8.94
C GLU A 255 0.35 -2.43 9.17
N PRO A 256 1.27 -1.44 9.32
CA PRO A 256 2.68 -1.74 9.56
C PRO A 256 2.92 -2.45 10.89
N LEU A 257 2.13 -2.16 11.91
CA LEU A 257 2.24 -2.84 13.20
C LEU A 257 1.82 -4.30 13.10
N SER A 258 0.73 -4.60 12.40
CA SER A 258 0.29 -5.98 12.18
C SER A 258 1.25 -6.74 11.24
N SER A 259 1.77 -6.09 10.20
CA SER A 259 2.77 -6.68 9.32
C SER A 259 4.04 -7.06 10.08
N ALA A 260 4.57 -6.15 10.93
CA ALA A 260 5.73 -6.41 11.76
C ALA A 260 5.48 -7.57 12.73
N LEU A 261 4.39 -7.52 13.50
CA LEU A 261 4.05 -8.55 14.47
C LEU A 261 3.86 -9.92 13.81
N LEU A 262 3.12 -9.98 12.70
CA LEU A 262 2.88 -11.24 11.99
C LEU A 262 4.14 -11.78 11.31
N SER A 263 5.03 -10.92 10.79
CA SER A 263 6.33 -11.35 10.24
C SER A 263 7.19 -12.00 11.32
N VAL A 264 7.23 -11.44 12.52
CA VAL A 264 7.96 -12.02 13.66
C VAL A 264 7.36 -13.35 14.08
N VAL A 265 6.02 -13.39 14.28
CA VAL A 265 5.34 -14.58 14.84
C VAL A 265 5.22 -15.72 13.85
N LEU A 266 4.90 -15.44 12.58
CA LEU A 266 4.60 -16.46 11.58
C LEU A 266 5.80 -16.85 10.71
N LEU A 267 6.70 -15.89 10.43
CA LEU A 267 7.84 -16.11 9.55
C LEU A 267 9.19 -16.12 10.28
N GLY A 268 9.19 -15.88 11.60
CA GLY A 268 10.43 -15.88 12.40
C GLY A 268 11.39 -14.73 12.04
N VAL A 269 10.90 -13.65 11.46
CA VAL A 269 11.72 -12.49 11.10
C VAL A 269 12.31 -11.89 12.39
N ALA A 270 13.63 -11.72 12.42
CA ALA A 270 14.30 -11.05 13.53
C ALA A 270 13.98 -9.55 13.49
N PHE A 271 13.32 -9.05 14.50
CA PHE A 271 12.95 -7.63 14.63
C PHE A 271 13.54 -7.11 15.93
N THR A 272 14.52 -6.23 15.82
CA THR A 272 15.29 -5.69 16.95
C THR A 272 14.58 -4.50 17.59
N LEU A 273 15.08 -4.03 18.74
CA LEU A 273 14.53 -2.84 19.39
C LEU A 273 14.57 -1.59 18.48
N PRO A 274 15.65 -1.28 17.74
CA PRO A 274 15.66 -0.19 16.76
C PRO A 274 14.59 -0.33 15.68
N ASP A 275 14.28 -1.55 15.21
CA ASP A 275 13.21 -1.77 14.21
C ASP A 275 11.83 -1.39 14.75
N TRP A 276 11.53 -1.80 15.99
CA TRP A 276 10.28 -1.43 16.66
C TRP A 276 10.18 0.07 16.89
N LEU A 277 11.26 0.71 17.37
CA LEU A 277 11.30 2.16 17.56
C LEU A 277 11.16 2.91 16.23
N GLY A 278 11.86 2.46 15.19
CA GLY A 278 11.77 3.01 13.84
C GLY A 278 10.33 2.91 13.29
N THR A 279 9.70 1.75 13.43
CA THR A 279 8.31 1.52 13.03
C THR A 279 7.35 2.46 13.77
N LEU A 280 7.48 2.57 15.10
CA LEU A 280 6.64 3.47 15.90
C LEU A 280 6.82 4.94 15.53
N LEU A 281 8.03 5.39 15.21
CA LEU A 281 8.29 6.76 14.76
C LEU A 281 7.67 7.04 13.40
N ILE A 282 7.76 6.12 12.43
CA ILE A 282 7.12 6.25 11.12
C ILE A 282 5.60 6.27 11.27
N VAL A 283 5.03 5.39 12.08
CA VAL A 283 3.59 5.38 12.38
C VAL A 283 3.16 6.69 13.05
N SER A 284 3.94 7.21 13.99
CA SER A 284 3.62 8.48 14.67
C SER A 284 3.62 9.67 13.72
N SER A 285 4.43 9.65 12.64
CA SER A 285 4.44 10.69 11.63
C SER A 285 3.09 10.82 10.92
N VAL A 286 2.43 9.70 10.63
CA VAL A 286 1.08 9.69 10.02
C VAL A 286 0.03 10.26 10.96
N VAL A 287 0.14 9.97 12.25
CA VAL A 287 -0.73 10.56 13.28
C VAL A 287 -0.57 12.08 13.33
N LEU A 288 0.67 12.58 13.34
CA LEU A 288 0.98 14.02 13.32
C LEU A 288 0.39 14.73 12.10
N ILE A 289 0.54 14.16 10.90
CA ILE A 289 -0.06 14.69 9.66
C ILE A 289 -1.58 14.76 9.78
N SER A 290 -2.20 13.74 10.34
CA SER A 290 -3.66 13.69 10.53
C SER A 290 -4.16 14.74 11.54
N MET A 291 -3.34 15.11 12.54
CA MET A 291 -3.64 16.18 13.49
C MET A 291 -3.57 17.57 12.82
N ASP A 292 -2.59 17.81 11.95
CA ASP A 292 -2.49 19.07 11.19
C ASP A 292 -3.72 19.30 10.31
N SER A 293 -4.16 18.28 9.59
CA SER A 293 -5.35 18.36 8.73
C SER A 293 -6.62 18.72 9.50
N ARG A 294 -6.80 18.20 10.72
CA ARG A 294 -7.95 18.55 11.59
C ARG A 294 -7.92 20.00 12.08
N ARG A 295 -6.73 20.54 12.39
CA ARG A 295 -6.60 21.94 12.81
C ARG A 295 -6.95 22.91 11.68
N ARG A 296 -6.51 22.64 10.46
CA ARG A 296 -6.80 23.49 9.29
C ARG A 296 -8.29 23.53 8.97
N VAL A 297 -8.98 22.39 9.05
CA VAL A 297 -10.44 22.33 8.87
C VAL A 297 -11.17 23.13 9.94
N LYS A 298 -10.73 23.09 11.21
CA LYS A 298 -11.33 23.89 12.30
C LYS A 298 -11.06 25.39 12.18
N ALA A 299 -9.96 25.80 11.54
CA ALA A 299 -9.60 27.19 11.36
C ALA A 299 -10.30 27.85 10.13
N SER A 300 -10.91 27.04 9.25
CA SER A 300 -11.64 27.48 8.05
C SER A 300 -13.17 27.54 8.24
N VAL A 301 -13.67 27.17 9.42
CA VAL A 301 -15.07 27.28 9.88
C VAL A 301 -15.15 28.39 10.95
#